data_fdc1de4c67a9ac42e593604d5f1f8461
#
_entry.id   fdc1de4c67a9ac42e593604d5f1f8461
#
_cell.length_a   1.000
_cell.length_b   1.000
_cell.length_c   1.000
_cell.angle_alpha   90.00
_cell.angle_beta   90.00
_cell.angle_gamma   90.00
#
_symmetry.space_group_name_H-M   'P 1'
#
loop_
_entity.id
_entity.type
_entity.pdbx_description
1 polymer ?
#
loop_
_entity_poly.entity_id
_entity_poly.type
_entity_poly.pdbx_seq_one_letter_code
_entity_poly.pdbx_strand_id
1 'polypeptide(L)'
;MTQSLKKQPFYRVRLNIWYDLGGKSICTSDVSDNIRLTEGYEDEIKSLPQIGPVYSIDMEAVIAEEPDLIISQVGTQSTQGAKLREMGYNVIQTHIRGFSGVIDTYRAFGKLLGQDELAEQRIAELENGKKEITDKLPDDDISVVILYVTSKSLAVKLDNSIAGDIAQILELDNIASGLAPDTVGSETTPLDIEYIVEKDPDYVLVTTMISSNEEARKTVEEQFASNPAWSSVNAINEGKVIYLPQQYYLYNAGPYYVDAIKYMAQSIYPEIYGEVEETF
;
A
#
# COMPACT_ATOMS: atom_id res chain seq x y z
N MET A 1 22.55 19.39 20.86
CA MET A 1 21.86 18.64 21.94
C MET A 1 20.61 18.03 21.29
N THR A 2 20.72 16.80 20.82
CA THR A 2 19.59 16.02 20.32
C THR A 2 18.77 15.57 21.54
N GLN A 3 17.64 16.25 21.82
CA GLN A 3 16.66 15.69 22.74
C GLN A 3 16.18 14.38 22.15
N SER A 4 16.46 13.28 22.83
CA SER A 4 15.91 11.96 22.50
C SER A 4 14.39 12.07 22.53
N LEU A 5 13.77 11.96 21.36
CA LEU A 5 12.31 11.84 21.24
C LEU A 5 11.90 10.52 21.93
N LYS A 6 11.28 10.61 23.12
CA LYS A 6 11.09 9.46 24.01
C LYS A 6 9.73 8.76 23.88
N LYS A 7 8.74 9.44 23.29
CA LYS A 7 7.35 8.94 23.23
C LYS A 7 6.70 9.31 21.89
N GLN A 8 6.40 8.34 21.06
CA GLN A 8 5.84 8.60 19.73
C GLN A 8 4.71 7.63 19.39
N PRO A 9 3.49 8.13 19.12
CA PRO A 9 2.42 7.30 18.55
C PRO A 9 2.54 7.25 17.02
N PHE A 10 2.41 6.06 16.47
CA PHE A 10 2.52 5.80 15.05
C PHE A 10 1.32 5.09 14.45
N TYR A 11 1.10 5.35 13.16
CA TYR A 11 0.10 4.67 12.34
C TYR A 11 0.77 3.65 11.39
N ARG A 12 0.23 2.49 11.36
CA ARG A 12 0.52 1.19 10.69
C ARG A 12 1.72 1.11 9.73
N VAL A 13 1.75 1.88 8.65
CA VAL A 13 2.69 1.68 7.54
C VAL A 13 4.00 2.40 7.78
N ARG A 14 3.92 3.53 8.41
CA ARG A 14 5.06 4.35 8.78
C ARG A 14 5.81 3.75 9.96
N LEU A 15 5.10 2.92 10.72
CA LEU A 15 5.66 2.16 11.83
C LEU A 15 6.79 1.25 11.33
N ASN A 16 6.59 0.53 10.23
CA ASN A 16 7.62 -0.35 9.69
C ASN A 16 8.90 0.40 9.32
N ILE A 17 8.81 1.51 8.57
CA ILE A 17 9.98 2.33 8.22
C ILE A 17 10.64 2.91 9.48
N TRP A 18 9.83 3.32 10.47
CA TRP A 18 10.33 3.84 11.72
C TRP A 18 11.11 2.81 12.53
N TYR A 19 10.54 1.60 12.68
CA TYR A 19 11.20 0.49 13.38
C TYR A 19 12.43 -0.02 12.63
N ASP A 20 12.39 -0.05 11.31
CA ASP A 20 13.53 -0.43 10.47
C ASP A 20 14.72 0.54 10.62
N LEU A 21 14.45 1.79 10.98
CA LEU A 21 15.46 2.80 11.34
C LEU A 21 15.78 2.84 12.84
N GLY A 22 15.35 1.86 13.63
CA GLY A 22 15.63 1.76 15.06
C GLY A 22 14.78 2.67 15.95
N GLY A 23 13.73 3.30 15.39
CA GLY A 23 12.75 4.04 16.18
C GLY A 23 11.84 3.13 16.99
N LYS A 24 11.14 3.68 17.98
CA LYS A 24 10.19 2.96 18.84
C LYS A 24 8.89 3.75 18.93
N SER A 25 7.77 3.05 19.09
CA SER A 25 6.45 3.67 19.30
C SER A 25 5.92 3.38 20.69
N ILE A 26 5.02 4.23 21.19
CA ILE A 26 4.33 4.04 22.48
C ILE A 26 2.90 3.54 22.32
N CYS A 27 2.30 3.76 21.16
CA CYS A 27 0.99 3.23 20.79
C CYS A 27 0.87 3.13 19.27
N THR A 28 -0.12 2.41 18.79
CA THR A 28 -0.39 2.24 17.36
C THR A 28 -1.88 2.16 17.08
N SER A 29 -2.31 2.42 15.84
CA SER A 29 -3.65 2.02 15.42
C SER A 29 -3.78 0.49 15.44
N ASP A 30 -5.02 -0.01 15.46
CA ASP A 30 -5.30 -1.44 15.48
C ASP A 30 -4.47 -2.20 14.45
N VAL A 31 -3.80 -3.27 14.86
CA VAL A 31 -2.99 -4.14 14.00
C VAL A 31 -3.84 -5.33 13.59
N SER A 32 -4.01 -5.53 12.28
CA SER A 32 -4.67 -6.71 11.73
C SER A 32 -3.64 -7.75 11.28
N ASP A 33 -4.05 -9.02 11.23
CA ASP A 33 -3.16 -10.13 10.82
C ASP A 33 -2.71 -10.03 9.36
N ASN A 34 -3.43 -9.26 8.53
CA ASN A 34 -3.10 -9.04 7.11
C ASN A 34 -1.98 -8.02 6.89
N ILE A 35 -1.30 -7.57 7.95
CA ILE A 35 -0.20 -6.59 7.86
C ILE A 35 1.11 -7.29 8.13
N ARG A 36 2.05 -7.17 7.19
CA ARG A 36 3.43 -7.54 7.44
C ARG A 36 4.09 -6.47 8.30
N LEU A 37 4.50 -6.83 9.50
CA LEU A 37 5.24 -5.96 10.42
C LEU A 37 6.75 -6.10 10.21
N THR A 38 7.51 -5.14 10.76
CA THR A 38 8.98 -5.18 10.72
C THR A 38 9.48 -6.44 11.42
N GLU A 39 10.31 -7.20 10.72
CA GLU A 39 10.88 -8.46 11.21
C GLU A 39 11.62 -8.26 12.54
N GLY A 40 11.34 -9.13 13.49
CA GLY A 40 11.90 -9.10 14.85
C GLY A 40 11.25 -8.11 15.82
N TYR A 41 10.22 -7.35 15.37
CA TYR A 41 9.47 -6.41 16.20
C TYR A 41 7.96 -6.70 16.26
N GLU A 42 7.52 -7.81 15.70
CA GLU A 42 6.09 -8.14 15.55
C GLU A 42 5.39 -8.21 16.91
N ASP A 43 5.98 -8.92 17.87
CA ASP A 43 5.41 -9.09 19.22
C ASP A 43 5.43 -7.76 19.98
N GLU A 44 6.51 -6.97 19.86
CA GLU A 44 6.59 -5.65 20.47
C GLU A 44 5.48 -4.74 19.93
N ILE A 45 5.34 -4.66 18.59
CA ILE A 45 4.35 -3.82 17.95
C ILE A 45 2.92 -4.26 18.31
N LYS A 46 2.63 -5.55 18.32
CA LYS A 46 1.32 -6.09 18.69
C LYS A 46 0.97 -5.86 20.16
N SER A 47 1.98 -5.72 21.03
CA SER A 47 1.78 -5.44 22.45
C SER A 47 1.55 -3.96 22.78
N LEU A 48 1.74 -3.05 21.82
CA LEU A 48 1.52 -1.62 22.04
C LEU A 48 0.04 -1.31 22.31
N PRO A 49 -0.26 -0.30 23.15
CA PRO A 49 -1.60 0.26 23.28
C PRO A 49 -2.20 0.58 21.91
N GLN A 50 -3.39 0.06 21.63
CA GLN A 50 -4.09 0.30 20.37
C GLN A 50 -5.09 1.44 20.54
N ILE A 51 -5.00 2.43 19.63
CA ILE A 51 -5.77 3.67 19.67
C ILE A 51 -6.91 3.69 18.66
N GLY A 52 -7.44 2.52 18.31
CA GLY A 52 -8.54 2.33 17.37
C GLY A 52 -8.09 2.21 15.91
N PRO A 53 -9.06 1.97 15.01
CA PRO A 53 -8.78 1.73 13.60
C PRO A 53 -8.21 2.98 12.90
N VAL A 54 -7.37 2.76 11.88
CA VAL A 54 -6.64 3.83 11.19
C VAL A 54 -7.52 4.97 10.64
N TYR A 55 -8.76 4.67 10.29
CA TYR A 55 -9.73 5.64 9.78
C TYR A 55 -10.58 6.32 10.86
N SER A 56 -10.50 5.86 12.11
CA SER A 56 -11.26 6.40 13.25
C SER A 56 -10.48 6.22 14.56
N ILE A 57 -9.37 6.97 14.68
CA ILE A 57 -8.54 6.92 15.90
C ILE A 57 -9.21 7.58 17.07
N ASP A 58 -8.98 7.02 18.24
CA ASP A 58 -9.36 7.61 19.53
C ASP A 58 -8.32 8.67 19.93
N MET A 59 -8.68 9.94 19.76
CA MET A 59 -7.80 11.07 20.10
C MET A 59 -7.54 11.17 21.61
N GLU A 60 -8.49 10.76 22.47
CA GLU A 60 -8.31 10.77 23.91
C GLU A 60 -7.29 9.72 24.33
N ALA A 61 -7.34 8.54 23.73
CA ALA A 61 -6.35 7.50 23.93
C ALA A 61 -4.95 7.95 23.46
N VAL A 62 -4.82 8.65 22.31
CA VAL A 62 -3.55 9.24 21.85
C VAL A 62 -3.00 10.22 22.89
N ILE A 63 -3.85 11.12 23.39
CA ILE A 63 -3.46 12.16 24.34
C ILE A 63 -3.06 11.55 25.70
N ALA A 64 -3.73 10.49 26.14
CA ALA A 64 -3.43 9.80 27.39
C ALA A 64 -2.02 9.20 27.42
N GLU A 65 -1.45 8.86 26.25
CA GLU A 65 -0.07 8.37 26.13
C GLU A 65 0.99 9.47 26.21
N GLU A 66 0.59 10.76 26.29
CA GLU A 66 1.48 11.92 26.38
C GLU A 66 2.62 11.92 25.33
N PRO A 67 2.32 11.88 24.02
CA PRO A 67 3.32 11.75 22.97
C PRO A 67 4.14 13.03 22.77
N ASP A 68 5.44 12.87 22.53
CA ASP A 68 6.33 13.97 22.13
C ASP A 68 6.16 14.32 20.64
N LEU A 69 5.81 13.34 19.82
CA LEU A 69 5.60 13.46 18.38
C LEU A 69 4.50 12.51 17.92
N ILE A 70 3.61 13.00 17.09
CA ILE A 70 2.55 12.21 16.45
C ILE A 70 2.82 12.15 14.95
N ILE A 71 2.83 10.95 14.37
CA ILE A 71 2.92 10.77 12.92
C ILE A 71 1.60 10.23 12.41
N SER A 72 0.94 10.99 11.55
CA SER A 72 -0.38 10.68 11.01
C SER A 72 -0.40 10.65 9.48
N GLN A 73 -1.49 10.16 8.91
CA GLN A 73 -1.67 10.05 7.47
C GLN A 73 -2.45 11.23 6.89
N VAL A 74 -1.92 11.84 5.84
CA VAL A 74 -2.68 12.77 4.99
C VAL A 74 -3.85 12.01 4.35
N GLY A 75 -4.99 12.65 4.24
CA GLY A 75 -6.24 12.03 3.80
C GLY A 75 -7.02 11.49 4.99
N THR A 76 -6.81 10.23 5.31
CA THR A 76 -7.58 9.48 6.33
C THR A 76 -7.58 10.13 7.72
N GLN A 77 -6.47 10.79 8.12
CA GLN A 77 -6.30 11.36 9.47
C GLN A 77 -6.01 12.85 9.46
N SER A 78 -6.27 13.54 8.34
CA SER A 78 -5.96 14.97 8.22
C SER A 78 -6.67 15.82 9.27
N THR A 79 -7.95 15.53 9.52
CA THR A 79 -8.76 16.27 10.49
C THR A 79 -8.28 16.06 11.92
N GLN A 80 -8.00 14.82 12.31
CA GLN A 80 -7.48 14.49 13.64
C GLN A 80 -6.10 15.08 13.86
N GLY A 81 -5.21 14.98 12.87
CA GLY A 81 -3.89 15.58 12.92
C GLY A 81 -3.93 17.11 13.05
N ALA A 82 -4.86 17.79 12.37
CA ALA A 82 -5.05 19.24 12.51
C ALA A 82 -5.51 19.60 13.93
N LYS A 83 -6.51 18.89 14.46
CA LYS A 83 -6.99 19.12 15.84
C LYS A 83 -5.90 18.91 16.89
N LEU A 84 -5.09 17.85 16.76
CA LEU A 84 -3.99 17.60 17.68
C LEU A 84 -2.93 18.71 17.62
N ARG A 85 -2.65 19.29 16.43
CA ARG A 85 -1.79 20.49 16.33
C ARG A 85 -2.38 21.70 17.03
N GLU A 86 -3.69 21.96 16.86
CA GLU A 86 -4.40 23.04 17.56
C GLU A 86 -4.34 22.90 19.09
N MET A 87 -4.27 21.64 19.57
CA MET A 87 -4.09 21.33 20.99
C MET A 87 -2.63 21.44 21.46
N GLY A 88 -1.69 21.78 20.57
CA GLY A 88 -0.28 22.01 20.89
C GLY A 88 0.64 20.79 20.74
N TYR A 89 0.16 19.68 20.20
CA TYR A 89 1.01 18.53 19.93
C TYR A 89 1.86 18.70 18.67
N ASN A 90 3.07 18.14 18.68
CA ASN A 90 3.91 18.05 17.49
C ASN A 90 3.34 16.97 16.57
N VAL A 91 2.82 17.35 15.41
CA VAL A 91 2.21 16.40 14.46
C VAL A 91 2.89 16.51 13.11
N ILE A 92 3.44 15.40 12.63
CA ILE A 92 3.89 15.24 11.25
C ILE A 92 2.81 14.46 10.49
N GLN A 93 2.36 15.03 9.38
CA GLN A 93 1.47 14.32 8.46
C GLN A 93 2.27 13.88 7.24
N THR A 94 2.30 12.58 7.01
CA THR A 94 3.03 11.99 5.88
C THR A 94 2.05 11.50 4.83
N HIS A 95 2.46 11.60 3.58
CA HIS A 95 1.73 11.05 2.45
C HIS A 95 2.70 10.16 1.68
N ILE A 96 2.58 8.85 1.87
CA ILE A 96 3.40 7.89 1.14
C ILE A 96 2.59 7.46 -0.08
N ARG A 97 3.02 7.88 -1.26
CA ARG A 97 2.50 7.44 -2.55
C ARG A 97 3.65 6.82 -3.33
N GLY A 98 3.45 5.61 -3.77
CA GLY A 98 4.41 4.91 -4.60
C GLY A 98 5.79 4.72 -3.96
N PHE A 99 6.71 4.26 -4.76
CA PHE A 99 8.10 3.98 -4.37
C PHE A 99 8.84 5.24 -3.90
N SER A 100 8.70 6.34 -4.63
CA SER A 100 9.37 7.61 -4.26
C SER A 100 8.95 8.11 -2.88
N GLY A 101 7.66 7.97 -2.52
CA GLY A 101 7.16 8.35 -1.21
C GLY A 101 7.74 7.50 -0.06
N VAL A 102 8.07 6.24 -0.32
CA VAL A 102 8.80 5.38 0.63
C VAL A 102 10.22 5.94 0.84
N ILE A 103 10.94 6.23 -0.25
CA ILE A 103 12.30 6.80 -0.20
C ILE A 103 12.33 8.12 0.59
N ASP A 104 11.42 9.03 0.28
CA ASP A 104 11.32 10.32 0.97
C ASP A 104 11.01 10.15 2.47
N THR A 105 10.20 9.15 2.82
CA THR A 105 9.89 8.84 4.22
C THR A 105 11.11 8.29 4.96
N TYR A 106 11.91 7.44 4.34
CA TYR A 106 13.19 6.98 4.91
C TYR A 106 14.13 8.14 5.20
N ARG A 107 14.32 9.08 4.26
CA ARG A 107 15.14 10.27 4.47
C ARG A 107 14.63 11.15 5.60
N ALA A 108 13.31 11.39 5.63
CA ALA A 108 12.70 12.22 6.67
C ALA A 108 12.83 11.58 8.06
N PHE A 109 12.58 10.28 8.18
CA PHE A 109 12.67 9.57 9.45
C PHE A 109 14.13 9.36 9.88
N GLY A 110 15.05 9.12 8.94
CA GLY A 110 16.48 9.09 9.20
C GLY A 110 16.96 10.37 9.90
N LYS A 111 16.58 11.53 9.37
CA LYS A 111 16.89 12.84 9.98
C LYS A 111 16.26 13.01 11.36
N LEU A 112 15.02 12.61 11.55
CA LEU A 112 14.33 12.70 12.84
C LEU A 112 14.98 11.83 13.91
N LEU A 113 15.45 10.66 13.53
CA LEU A 113 16.10 9.68 14.42
C LEU A 113 17.61 9.88 14.56
N GLY A 114 18.22 10.73 13.73
CA GLY A 114 19.68 10.86 13.62
C GLY A 114 20.33 9.60 13.03
N GLN A 115 19.62 8.93 12.14
CA GLN A 115 20.00 7.69 11.46
C GLN A 115 20.13 7.91 9.93
N ASP A 116 20.70 9.03 9.53
CA ASP A 116 20.81 9.40 8.11
C ASP A 116 21.57 8.34 7.29
N GLU A 117 22.68 7.80 7.83
CA GLU A 117 23.49 6.78 7.15
C GLU A 117 22.69 5.47 6.95
N LEU A 118 21.97 5.02 8.00
CA LEU A 118 21.13 3.82 7.89
C LEU A 118 19.98 4.02 6.91
N ALA A 119 19.37 5.22 6.91
CA ALA A 119 18.30 5.55 5.96
C ALA A 119 18.80 5.48 4.51
N GLU A 120 19.95 6.07 4.20
CA GLU A 120 20.52 6.00 2.84
C GLU A 120 20.95 4.57 2.48
N GLN A 121 21.41 3.75 3.44
CA GLN A 121 21.66 2.33 3.20
C GLN A 121 20.36 1.59 2.80
N ARG A 122 19.28 1.78 3.55
CA ARG A 122 17.97 1.17 3.24
C ARG A 122 17.42 1.61 1.89
N ILE A 123 17.60 2.90 1.58
CA ILE A 123 17.23 3.45 0.26
C ILE A 123 18.01 2.75 -0.85
N ALA A 124 19.32 2.62 -0.70
CA ALA A 124 20.15 1.94 -1.69
C ALA A 124 19.75 0.47 -1.88
N GLU A 125 19.40 -0.23 -0.79
CA GLU A 125 18.88 -1.61 -0.84
C GLU A 125 17.58 -1.68 -1.65
N LEU A 126 16.63 -0.77 -1.41
CA LEU A 126 15.35 -0.69 -2.15
C LEU A 126 15.55 -0.34 -3.63
N GLU A 127 16.40 0.66 -3.93
CA GLU A 127 16.69 1.07 -5.31
C GLU A 127 17.38 -0.05 -6.09
N ASN A 128 18.35 -0.75 -5.48
CA ASN A 128 19.03 -1.89 -6.09
C ASN A 128 18.06 -3.05 -6.32
N GLY A 129 17.24 -3.40 -5.33
CA GLY A 129 16.26 -4.48 -5.49
C GLY A 129 15.24 -4.18 -6.59
N LYS A 130 14.74 -2.92 -6.67
CA LYS A 130 13.91 -2.49 -7.79
C LYS A 130 14.65 -2.67 -9.13
N LYS A 131 15.88 -2.17 -9.21
CA LYS A 131 16.69 -2.25 -10.43
C LYS A 131 16.95 -3.70 -10.86
N GLU A 132 17.23 -4.61 -9.94
CA GLU A 132 17.44 -6.04 -10.26
C GLU A 132 16.21 -6.69 -10.92
N ILE A 133 15.01 -6.19 -10.60
CA ILE A 133 13.76 -6.63 -11.22
C ILE A 133 13.62 -5.94 -12.58
N THR A 134 13.71 -4.61 -12.63
CA THR A 134 13.43 -3.86 -13.86
C THR A 134 14.47 -4.11 -14.97
N ASP A 135 15.72 -4.45 -14.64
CA ASP A 135 16.75 -4.81 -15.65
C ASP A 135 16.44 -6.11 -16.42
N LYS A 136 15.46 -6.89 -15.96
CA LYS A 136 15.07 -8.17 -16.58
C LYS A 136 13.71 -8.10 -17.29
N LEU A 137 13.06 -6.93 -17.28
CA LEU A 137 11.78 -6.78 -17.94
C LEU A 137 11.90 -7.10 -19.42
N PRO A 138 10.98 -7.88 -19.99
CA PRO A 138 10.92 -8.10 -21.43
C PRO A 138 10.43 -6.82 -22.14
N ASP A 139 10.67 -6.75 -23.42
CA ASP A 139 10.15 -5.67 -24.30
C ASP A 139 8.77 -6.07 -24.81
N ASP A 140 7.79 -6.09 -23.90
CA ASP A 140 6.41 -6.52 -24.14
C ASP A 140 5.42 -5.40 -23.76
N ASP A 141 4.35 -5.25 -24.55
CA ASP A 141 3.27 -4.31 -24.32
C ASP A 141 2.11 -5.03 -23.58
N ILE A 142 2.27 -5.28 -22.27
CA ILE A 142 1.23 -5.91 -21.44
C ILE A 142 0.31 -4.85 -20.84
N SER A 143 -1.00 -4.99 -21.10
CA SER A 143 -2.03 -4.12 -20.56
C SER A 143 -2.72 -4.74 -19.35
N VAL A 144 -3.06 -3.90 -18.36
CA VAL A 144 -3.71 -4.35 -17.12
C VAL A 144 -4.87 -3.45 -16.74
N VAL A 145 -5.90 -4.02 -16.11
CA VAL A 145 -6.87 -3.28 -15.32
C VAL A 145 -6.68 -3.65 -13.84
N ILE A 146 -6.67 -2.64 -12.97
CA ILE A 146 -6.50 -2.85 -11.53
C ILE A 146 -7.84 -2.58 -10.84
N LEU A 147 -8.51 -3.62 -10.42
CA LEU A 147 -9.79 -3.53 -9.72
C LEU A 147 -9.58 -3.34 -8.21
N TYR A 148 -10.43 -2.52 -7.63
CA TYR A 148 -10.55 -2.35 -6.18
C TYR A 148 -11.91 -2.83 -5.73
N VAL A 149 -11.91 -3.94 -4.98
CA VAL A 149 -13.12 -4.64 -4.58
C VAL A 149 -13.36 -4.47 -3.09
N THR A 150 -14.56 -4.03 -2.75
CA THR A 150 -15.06 -4.00 -1.38
C THR A 150 -16.33 -4.84 -1.30
N SER A 151 -16.84 -5.11 -0.10
CA SER A 151 -18.12 -5.80 0.07
C SER A 151 -19.33 -5.05 -0.52
N LYS A 152 -19.16 -3.79 -0.96
CA LYS A 152 -20.26 -2.92 -1.41
C LYS A 152 -20.06 -2.31 -2.80
N SER A 153 -18.83 -2.28 -3.29
CA SER A 153 -18.50 -1.55 -4.52
C SER A 153 -17.31 -2.14 -5.24
N LEU A 154 -17.29 -1.89 -6.54
CA LEU A 154 -16.17 -2.15 -7.44
C LEU A 154 -15.75 -0.82 -8.06
N ALA A 155 -14.45 -0.54 -8.06
CA ALA A 155 -13.85 0.62 -8.69
C ALA A 155 -12.56 0.22 -9.41
N VAL A 156 -11.97 1.12 -10.17
CA VAL A 156 -10.70 0.90 -10.87
C VAL A 156 -9.62 1.76 -10.21
N LYS A 157 -8.45 1.19 -9.96
CA LYS A 157 -7.30 1.89 -9.40
C LYS A 157 -6.54 2.63 -10.49
N LEU A 158 -6.15 3.87 -10.16
CA LEU A 158 -5.33 4.74 -10.98
C LEU A 158 -3.83 4.53 -10.71
N ASP A 159 -2.99 5.15 -11.53
CA ASP A 159 -1.52 5.10 -11.44
C ASP A 159 -0.96 5.62 -10.10
N ASN A 160 -1.67 6.51 -9.44
CA ASN A 160 -1.29 7.05 -8.14
C ASN A 160 -1.63 6.14 -6.95
N SER A 161 -2.15 4.93 -7.20
CA SER A 161 -2.30 3.87 -6.22
C SER A 161 -1.00 3.06 -6.10
N ILE A 162 -0.87 2.25 -5.03
CA ILE A 162 0.30 1.38 -4.86
C ILE A 162 0.42 0.39 -6.03
N ALA A 163 -0.68 -0.26 -6.40
CA ALA A 163 -0.67 -1.21 -7.51
C ALA A 163 -0.42 -0.52 -8.86
N GLY A 164 -0.94 0.71 -9.05
CA GLY A 164 -0.68 1.52 -10.24
C GLY A 164 0.78 1.97 -10.34
N ASP A 165 1.40 2.42 -9.24
CA ASP A 165 2.82 2.78 -9.21
C ASP A 165 3.71 1.57 -9.52
N ILE A 166 3.37 0.39 -8.98
CA ILE A 166 4.11 -0.84 -9.28
C ILE A 166 3.91 -1.28 -10.72
N ALA A 167 2.70 -1.16 -11.26
CA ALA A 167 2.46 -1.42 -12.68
C ALA A 167 3.31 -0.52 -13.57
N GLN A 168 3.41 0.77 -13.26
CA GLN A 168 4.31 1.70 -13.98
C GLN A 168 5.79 1.32 -13.84
N ILE A 169 6.26 0.90 -12.65
CA ILE A 169 7.63 0.43 -12.43
C ILE A 169 7.94 -0.79 -13.30
N LEU A 170 6.96 -1.66 -13.52
CA LEU A 170 7.06 -2.85 -14.36
C LEU A 170 6.70 -2.60 -15.83
N GLU A 171 6.57 -1.33 -16.23
CA GLU A 171 6.25 -0.91 -17.60
C GLU A 171 4.93 -1.51 -18.16
N LEU A 172 3.99 -1.87 -17.26
CA LEU A 172 2.67 -2.36 -17.62
C LEU A 172 1.75 -1.19 -17.99
N ASP A 173 0.95 -1.34 -19.05
CA ASP A 173 -0.04 -0.35 -19.46
C ASP A 173 -1.32 -0.48 -18.60
N ASN A 174 -1.46 0.36 -17.60
CA ASN A 174 -2.73 0.46 -16.85
C ASN A 174 -3.76 1.17 -17.71
N ILE A 175 -4.78 0.45 -18.21
CA ILE A 175 -5.83 1.04 -19.07
C ILE A 175 -6.57 2.21 -18.43
N ALA A 176 -6.48 2.38 -17.10
CA ALA A 176 -7.04 3.51 -16.37
C ALA A 176 -6.08 4.72 -16.29
N SER A 177 -4.88 4.64 -16.88
CA SER A 177 -3.92 5.74 -16.90
C SER A 177 -4.54 6.99 -17.51
N GLY A 178 -4.38 8.13 -16.83
CA GLY A 178 -4.91 9.42 -17.28
C GLY A 178 -6.42 9.63 -17.11
N LEU A 179 -7.18 8.64 -16.61
CA LEU A 179 -8.60 8.85 -16.30
C LEU A 179 -8.76 9.77 -15.08
N ALA A 180 -9.89 10.48 -15.03
CA ALA A 180 -10.21 11.35 -13.91
C ALA A 180 -10.54 10.55 -12.66
N PRO A 181 -10.00 10.92 -11.48
CA PRO A 181 -10.37 10.28 -10.22
C PRO A 181 -11.83 10.57 -9.85
N ASP A 182 -12.46 9.67 -9.10
CA ASP A 182 -13.83 9.85 -8.60
C ASP A 182 -13.99 11.07 -7.69
N THR A 183 -12.93 11.41 -6.93
CA THR A 183 -12.81 12.66 -6.17
C THR A 183 -11.38 13.18 -6.22
N VAL A 184 -11.20 14.47 -6.00
CA VAL A 184 -9.85 15.10 -6.01
C VAL A 184 -8.91 14.40 -5.03
N GLY A 185 -7.81 13.88 -5.57
CA GLY A 185 -6.79 13.18 -4.80
C GLY A 185 -7.08 11.70 -4.50
N SER A 186 -8.18 11.16 -5.02
CA SER A 186 -8.47 9.73 -4.97
C SER A 186 -7.49 8.91 -5.80
N GLU A 187 -7.35 7.64 -5.43
CA GLU A 187 -6.59 6.62 -6.15
C GLU A 187 -7.49 5.75 -7.03
N THR A 188 -8.77 6.08 -7.12
CA THR A 188 -9.77 5.32 -7.85
C THR A 188 -10.56 6.19 -8.82
N THR A 189 -11.05 5.55 -9.87
CA THR A 189 -12.08 6.06 -10.79
C THR A 189 -13.27 5.11 -10.76
N PRO A 190 -14.50 5.59 -11.05
CA PRO A 190 -15.66 4.71 -11.17
C PRO A 190 -15.42 3.62 -12.21
N LEU A 191 -15.97 2.43 -11.93
CA LEU A 191 -15.93 1.33 -12.88
C LEU A 191 -16.81 1.66 -14.10
N ASP A 192 -16.23 1.55 -15.29
CA ASP A 192 -16.93 1.53 -16.57
C ASP A 192 -16.60 0.21 -17.27
N ILE A 193 -17.53 -0.73 -17.24
CA ILE A 193 -17.33 -2.05 -17.82
C ILE A 193 -17.26 -2.01 -19.35
N GLU A 194 -17.98 -1.11 -20.01
CA GLU A 194 -17.94 -0.98 -21.47
C GLU A 194 -16.56 -0.51 -21.91
N TYR A 195 -15.94 0.41 -21.16
CA TYR A 195 -14.57 0.84 -21.38
C TYR A 195 -13.56 -0.30 -21.18
N ILE A 196 -13.73 -1.13 -20.13
CA ILE A 196 -12.84 -2.28 -19.89
C ILE A 196 -12.97 -3.32 -21.02
N VAL A 197 -14.19 -3.59 -21.48
CA VAL A 197 -14.43 -4.50 -22.61
C VAL A 197 -13.84 -3.97 -23.91
N GLU A 198 -13.93 -2.65 -24.16
CA GLU A 198 -13.31 -2.02 -25.33
C GLU A 198 -11.80 -2.11 -25.32
N LYS A 199 -11.18 -1.94 -24.13
CA LYS A 199 -9.72 -2.00 -23.94
C LYS A 199 -9.18 -3.41 -23.91
N ASP A 200 -9.99 -4.38 -23.49
CA ASP A 200 -9.68 -5.82 -23.38
C ASP A 200 -8.29 -6.10 -22.81
N PRO A 201 -8.02 -5.72 -21.55
CA PRO A 201 -6.69 -5.84 -20.94
C PRO A 201 -6.21 -7.29 -20.86
N ASP A 202 -4.89 -7.49 -20.95
CA ASP A 202 -4.24 -8.81 -20.89
C ASP A 202 -4.37 -9.46 -19.51
N TYR A 203 -4.42 -8.65 -18.42
CA TYR A 203 -4.60 -9.14 -17.06
C TYR A 203 -5.58 -8.29 -16.28
N VAL A 204 -6.30 -8.94 -15.37
CA VAL A 204 -7.12 -8.31 -14.33
C VAL A 204 -6.41 -8.46 -12.99
N LEU A 205 -5.91 -7.36 -12.43
CA LEU A 205 -5.30 -7.32 -11.10
C LEU A 205 -6.36 -6.92 -10.08
N VAL A 206 -6.48 -7.66 -8.98
CA VAL A 206 -7.51 -7.42 -7.97
C VAL A 206 -6.87 -7.00 -6.66
N THR A 207 -7.23 -5.81 -6.17
CA THR A 207 -6.97 -5.35 -4.80
C THR A 207 -8.27 -5.35 -4.00
N THR A 208 -8.24 -5.70 -2.72
CA THR A 208 -9.45 -5.81 -1.90
C THR A 208 -9.23 -5.35 -0.46
N MET A 209 -10.32 -4.86 0.18
CA MET A 209 -10.39 -4.64 1.63
C MET A 209 -11.03 -5.82 2.39
N ILE A 210 -11.47 -6.86 1.69
CA ILE A 210 -12.10 -8.02 2.31
C ILE A 210 -10.99 -8.87 2.94
N SER A 211 -11.02 -9.06 4.25
CA SER A 211 -9.93 -9.68 5.01
C SER A 211 -9.78 -11.17 4.77
N SER A 212 -10.86 -11.87 4.40
CA SER A 212 -10.82 -13.29 4.04
C SER A 212 -10.54 -13.44 2.54
N ASN A 213 -9.48 -14.16 2.19
CA ASN A 213 -9.14 -14.44 0.80
C ASN A 213 -10.24 -15.21 0.07
N GLU A 214 -10.87 -16.18 0.74
CA GLU A 214 -11.99 -16.94 0.19
C GLU A 214 -13.20 -16.05 -0.07
N GLU A 215 -13.56 -15.19 0.89
CA GLU A 215 -14.66 -14.24 0.74
C GLU A 215 -14.36 -13.20 -0.34
N ALA A 216 -13.12 -12.75 -0.45
CA ALA A 216 -12.69 -11.82 -1.49
C ALA A 216 -12.84 -12.43 -2.89
N ARG A 217 -12.35 -13.67 -3.10
CA ARG A 217 -12.52 -14.40 -4.37
C ARG A 217 -13.99 -14.57 -4.72
N LYS A 218 -14.77 -15.05 -3.77
CA LYS A 218 -16.21 -15.25 -3.98
C LYS A 218 -16.92 -13.94 -4.35
N THR A 219 -16.59 -12.83 -3.66
CA THR A 219 -17.18 -11.53 -3.97
C THR A 219 -16.81 -11.07 -5.38
N VAL A 220 -15.56 -11.26 -5.81
CA VAL A 220 -15.12 -10.92 -7.17
C VAL A 220 -15.87 -11.79 -8.21
N GLU A 221 -15.95 -13.10 -8.00
CA GLU A 221 -16.67 -14.03 -8.88
C GLU A 221 -18.15 -13.67 -8.98
N GLU A 222 -18.80 -13.33 -7.85
CA GLU A 222 -20.19 -12.86 -7.84
C GLU A 222 -20.35 -11.55 -8.61
N GLN A 223 -19.40 -10.60 -8.50
CA GLN A 223 -19.41 -9.36 -9.28
C GLN A 223 -19.28 -9.64 -10.78
N PHE A 224 -18.36 -10.53 -11.19
CA PHE A 224 -18.21 -10.91 -12.59
C PHE A 224 -19.46 -11.60 -13.12
N ALA A 225 -20.05 -12.51 -12.34
CA ALA A 225 -21.29 -13.20 -12.72
C ALA A 225 -22.51 -12.27 -12.77
N SER A 226 -22.51 -11.17 -12.02
CA SER A 226 -23.64 -10.23 -11.94
C SER A 226 -23.86 -9.41 -13.21
N ASN A 227 -22.81 -9.22 -14.02
CA ASN A 227 -22.89 -8.46 -15.28
C ASN A 227 -22.30 -9.27 -16.45
N PRO A 228 -23.12 -9.70 -17.41
CA PRO A 228 -22.67 -10.49 -18.55
C PRO A 228 -21.56 -9.86 -19.39
N ALA A 229 -21.38 -8.54 -19.33
CA ALA A 229 -20.32 -7.86 -20.07
C ALA A 229 -18.91 -8.34 -19.65
N TRP A 230 -18.72 -8.78 -18.40
CA TRP A 230 -17.45 -9.36 -17.94
C TRP A 230 -17.03 -10.61 -18.74
N SER A 231 -17.98 -11.39 -19.25
CA SER A 231 -17.68 -12.54 -20.11
C SER A 231 -17.04 -12.17 -21.46
N SER A 232 -17.04 -10.90 -21.83
CA SER A 232 -16.39 -10.38 -23.03
C SER A 232 -14.92 -9.96 -22.79
N VAL A 233 -14.46 -9.98 -21.54
CA VAL A 233 -13.06 -9.67 -21.19
C VAL A 233 -12.25 -10.97 -21.28
N ASN A 234 -11.30 -11.03 -22.22
CA ASN A 234 -10.52 -12.24 -22.50
C ASN A 234 -9.69 -12.69 -21.29
N ALA A 235 -9.09 -11.78 -20.55
CA ALA A 235 -8.31 -12.08 -19.35
C ALA A 235 -9.10 -12.89 -18.30
N ILE A 236 -10.41 -12.64 -18.15
CA ILE A 236 -11.26 -13.40 -17.23
C ILE A 236 -11.49 -14.82 -17.74
N ASN A 237 -11.77 -14.96 -19.04
CA ASN A 237 -12.04 -16.26 -19.65
C ASN A 237 -10.80 -17.16 -19.68
N GLU A 238 -9.60 -16.55 -19.77
CA GLU A 238 -8.31 -17.21 -19.77
C GLU A 238 -7.74 -17.47 -18.36
N GLY A 239 -8.45 -17.02 -17.29
CA GLY A 239 -8.00 -17.18 -15.92
C GLY A 239 -6.85 -16.26 -15.53
N LYS A 240 -6.61 -15.20 -16.29
CA LYS A 240 -5.58 -14.17 -16.02
C LYS A 240 -6.07 -13.12 -15.02
N VAL A 241 -6.66 -13.59 -13.92
CA VAL A 241 -7.12 -12.77 -12.79
C VAL A 241 -6.17 -12.99 -11.62
N ILE A 242 -5.41 -11.97 -11.27
CA ILE A 242 -4.38 -12.02 -10.23
C ILE A 242 -4.88 -11.26 -9.01
N TYR A 243 -4.93 -11.94 -7.86
CA TYR A 243 -5.27 -11.33 -6.59
C TYR A 243 -4.01 -10.83 -5.88
N LEU A 244 -3.96 -9.53 -5.64
CA LEU A 244 -2.80 -8.87 -5.06
C LEU A 244 -2.89 -8.88 -3.53
N PRO A 245 -1.86 -9.37 -2.79
CA PRO A 245 -1.86 -9.46 -1.34
C PRO A 245 -2.05 -8.10 -0.64
N GLN A 246 -2.97 -8.05 0.31
CA GLN A 246 -3.28 -6.81 1.04
C GLN A 246 -2.06 -6.24 1.77
N GLN A 247 -1.19 -7.08 2.30
CA GLN A 247 0.02 -6.67 3.00
C GLN A 247 0.93 -5.78 2.15
N TYR A 248 0.89 -5.91 0.82
CA TYR A 248 1.68 -5.11 -0.11
C TYR A 248 0.87 -3.99 -0.75
N TYR A 249 -0.34 -4.27 -1.20
CA TYR A 249 -1.07 -3.40 -2.13
C TYR A 249 -2.21 -2.60 -1.51
N LEU A 250 -2.66 -2.97 -0.30
CA LEU A 250 -3.67 -2.20 0.42
C LEU A 250 -3.06 -1.28 1.47
N TYR A 251 -2.08 -1.81 2.23
CA TYR A 251 -1.54 -1.12 3.40
C TYR A 251 -0.19 -0.44 3.16
N ASN A 252 0.28 -0.35 1.94
CA ASN A 252 1.60 0.14 1.55
C ASN A 252 2.75 -0.75 2.08
N ALA A 253 3.52 -1.28 1.20
CA ALA A 253 4.57 -2.22 1.55
C ALA A 253 5.72 -1.62 2.39
N GLY A 254 5.91 -0.27 2.40
CA GLY A 254 7.01 0.35 3.14
C GLY A 254 8.36 -0.28 2.82
N PRO A 255 9.05 -0.90 3.83
CA PRO A 255 10.31 -1.61 3.60
C PRO A 255 10.20 -2.78 2.62
N TYR A 256 9.01 -3.33 2.46
CA TYR A 256 8.70 -4.48 1.61
C TYR A 256 8.24 -4.09 0.19
N TYR A 257 8.53 -2.87 -0.25
CA TYR A 257 8.08 -2.39 -1.56
C TYR A 257 8.69 -3.18 -2.72
N VAL A 258 9.94 -3.62 -2.57
CA VAL A 258 10.60 -4.49 -3.55
C VAL A 258 9.94 -5.87 -3.62
N ASP A 259 9.49 -6.41 -2.48
CA ASP A 259 8.73 -7.68 -2.44
C ASP A 259 7.40 -7.53 -3.19
N ALA A 260 6.73 -6.37 -3.05
CA ALA A 260 5.52 -6.07 -3.81
C ALA A 260 5.77 -6.00 -5.32
N ILE A 261 6.85 -5.31 -5.75
CA ILE A 261 7.25 -5.27 -7.17
C ILE A 261 7.53 -6.68 -7.67
N LYS A 262 8.30 -7.47 -6.91
CA LYS A 262 8.64 -8.84 -7.26
C LYS A 262 7.41 -9.73 -7.38
N TYR A 263 6.43 -9.59 -6.45
CA TYR A 263 5.19 -10.35 -6.50
C TYR A 263 4.42 -10.11 -7.80
N MET A 264 4.24 -8.85 -8.21
CA MET A 264 3.56 -8.53 -9.48
C MET A 264 4.36 -9.01 -10.68
N ALA A 265 5.70 -8.84 -10.67
CA ALA A 265 6.57 -9.33 -11.74
C ALA A 265 6.50 -10.86 -11.89
N GLN A 266 6.51 -11.62 -10.79
CA GLN A 266 6.33 -13.08 -10.79
C GLN A 266 4.95 -13.50 -11.30
N SER A 267 3.93 -12.73 -10.95
CA SER A 267 2.55 -13.03 -11.35
C SER A 267 2.31 -12.81 -12.86
N ILE A 268 3.01 -11.83 -13.47
CA ILE A 268 2.86 -11.50 -14.90
C ILE A 268 3.88 -12.28 -15.75
N TYR A 269 5.11 -12.45 -15.26
CA TYR A 269 6.25 -13.05 -15.99
C TYR A 269 6.89 -14.20 -15.20
N PRO A 270 6.15 -15.28 -14.87
CA PRO A 270 6.68 -16.39 -14.06
C PRO A 270 7.88 -17.09 -14.70
N GLU A 271 8.00 -17.07 -16.03
CA GLU A 271 9.13 -17.64 -16.78
C GLU A 271 10.44 -16.87 -16.56
N ILE A 272 10.37 -15.57 -16.18
CA ILE A 272 11.54 -14.71 -15.94
C ILE A 272 11.88 -14.66 -14.44
N TYR A 273 10.86 -14.50 -13.59
CA TYR A 273 11.05 -14.25 -12.15
C TYR A 273 10.75 -15.45 -11.26
N GLY A 274 10.31 -16.58 -11.85
CA GLY A 274 9.82 -17.74 -11.11
C GLY A 274 8.38 -17.57 -10.62
N GLU A 275 7.81 -18.69 -10.18
CA GLU A 275 6.44 -18.71 -9.67
C GLU A 275 6.31 -17.97 -8.33
N VAL A 276 5.12 -17.46 -8.05
CA VAL A 276 4.81 -16.84 -6.76
C VAL A 276 4.78 -17.93 -5.69
N GLU A 277 5.59 -17.77 -4.63
CA GLU A 277 5.63 -18.72 -3.51
C GLU A 277 4.45 -18.53 -2.54
N GLU A 278 3.91 -17.32 -2.43
CA GLU A 278 2.76 -16.99 -1.60
C GLU A 278 1.47 -16.97 -2.45
N THR A 279 0.53 -17.85 -2.12
CA THR A 279 -0.82 -17.82 -2.72
C THR A 279 -1.71 -16.83 -1.98
N PHE A 280 -2.48 -16.07 -2.73
CA PHE A 280 -3.56 -15.22 -2.20
C PHE A 280 -4.61 -16.05 -1.45
#